data_ac425914010b2bd3cf4a2631f290a0a3
#
_entry.id   ac425914010b2bd3cf4a2631f290a0a3
#
_cell.length_a   1.000
_cell.length_b   1.000
_cell.length_c   1.000
_cell.angle_alpha   90.00
_cell.angle_beta   90.00
_cell.angle_gamma   90.00
#
_symmetry.space_group_name_H-M   'P 1'
#
loop_
_entity.id
_entity.type
_entity.pdbx_description
1 polymer ?
#
loop_
_entity_poly.entity_id
_entity_poly.type
_entity_poly.pdbx_seq_one_letter_code
_entity_poly.pdbx_strand_id
1 'polypeptide(L)'
;MPTPSPARLHDFTVVSNEKIADGVFSLVISAPRLAGSLKPGQFVNLAVPGNAMSLLRIPLSFASADADKGTVEIWYAVVGEGTERLSQMQPGSTSTLLGPGGHGWTVPEGCKKALLVGGGIGVPPVLCLARDLASSGIAFDVCVGAASADSMVGVEEFNAAGAGKVLVATDDGSAGYHGFCTDPAAELLAAGGYDYVATCGPSPMMKKVAASAADAGAFCEASLERMMSCGFGACATCAVETVDGMKGACMCGPVFDASKVVAW
;
A
#
# COMPACT_ATOMS: atom_id res chain seq x y z
N MET A 1 -13.88 1.86 -17.08
CA MET A 1 -12.85 2.28 -16.12
C MET A 1 -12.37 3.66 -16.50
N PRO A 2 -12.26 4.62 -15.58
CA PRO A 2 -11.64 5.90 -15.90
C PRO A 2 -10.20 5.65 -16.33
N THR A 3 -9.77 6.37 -17.37
CA THR A 3 -8.39 6.28 -17.86
C THR A 3 -7.46 6.82 -16.75
N PRO A 4 -6.43 6.09 -16.31
CA PRO A 4 -5.49 6.61 -15.33
C PRO A 4 -4.89 7.93 -15.81
N SER A 5 -4.68 8.88 -14.91
CA SER A 5 -3.90 10.07 -15.25
C SER A 5 -2.52 9.61 -15.75
N PRO A 6 -2.03 10.16 -16.87
CA PRO A 6 -0.72 9.74 -17.37
C PRO A 6 0.35 10.06 -16.33
N ALA A 7 1.16 9.05 -15.96
CA ALA A 7 2.30 9.25 -15.07
C ALA A 7 3.23 10.34 -15.64
N ARG A 8 3.63 11.27 -14.80
CA ARG A 8 4.53 12.38 -15.16
C ARG A 8 5.82 12.29 -14.37
N LEU A 9 6.88 12.85 -14.93
CA LEU A 9 8.14 13.00 -14.21
C LEU A 9 8.03 14.22 -13.28
N HIS A 10 8.38 14.02 -12.02
CA HIS A 10 8.44 15.04 -10.99
C HIS A 10 9.82 15.06 -10.35
N ASP A 11 10.33 16.25 -10.08
CA ASP A 11 11.44 16.43 -9.16
C ASP A 11 10.91 16.39 -7.73
N PHE A 12 11.71 15.90 -6.81
CA PHE A 12 11.41 15.95 -5.39
C PHE A 12 12.66 16.29 -4.57
N THR A 13 12.42 16.82 -3.38
CA THR A 13 13.45 17.05 -2.36
C THR A 13 13.10 16.24 -1.11
N VAL A 14 14.07 15.57 -0.52
CA VAL A 14 13.90 14.85 0.75
C VAL A 14 13.71 15.86 1.88
N VAL A 15 12.64 15.70 2.64
CA VAL A 15 12.35 16.47 3.85
C VAL A 15 12.90 15.73 5.07
N SER A 16 12.60 14.44 5.18
CA SER A 16 13.14 13.53 6.19
C SER A 16 13.23 12.10 5.64
N ASN A 17 14.08 11.27 6.23
CA ASN A 17 14.23 9.86 5.89
C ASN A 17 14.69 9.12 7.14
N GLU A 18 13.77 8.54 7.88
CA GLU A 18 13.99 8.03 9.23
C GLU A 18 13.62 6.56 9.34
N LYS A 19 14.40 5.80 10.10
CA LYS A 19 14.08 4.42 10.44
C LYS A 19 12.92 4.42 11.45
N ILE A 20 11.79 3.76 11.09
CA ILE A 20 10.58 3.70 11.92
C ILE A 20 10.34 2.32 12.55
N ALA A 21 10.94 1.26 11.98
CA ALA A 21 10.93 -0.09 12.54
C ALA A 21 12.16 -0.85 12.03
N ASP A 22 12.34 -2.10 12.43
CA ASP A 22 13.48 -2.86 11.93
C ASP A 22 13.39 -3.10 10.43
N GLY A 23 14.42 -2.62 9.70
CA GLY A 23 14.47 -2.66 8.24
C GLY A 23 13.46 -1.76 7.51
N VAL A 24 12.67 -0.93 8.22
CA VAL A 24 11.62 -0.07 7.62
C VAL A 24 11.94 1.40 7.85
N PHE A 25 11.76 2.19 6.80
CA PHE A 25 11.99 3.65 6.79
C PHE A 25 10.73 4.42 6.40
N SER A 26 10.58 5.62 6.95
CA SER A 26 9.65 6.65 6.49
C SER A 26 10.42 7.74 5.76
N LEU A 27 10.16 7.89 4.47
CA LEU A 27 10.70 8.94 3.61
C LEU A 27 9.62 9.98 3.36
N VAL A 28 9.84 11.20 3.83
CA VAL A 28 9.00 12.35 3.50
C VAL A 28 9.67 13.16 2.41
N ILE A 29 8.98 13.38 1.32
CA ILE A 29 9.45 14.16 0.18
C ILE A 29 8.58 15.39 -0.06
N SER A 30 9.19 16.49 -0.49
CA SER A 30 8.49 17.66 -1.05
C SER A 30 8.34 17.46 -2.55
N ALA A 31 7.09 17.31 -3.00
CA ALA A 31 6.68 17.15 -4.39
C ALA A 31 5.29 17.80 -4.61
N PRO A 32 5.16 19.13 -4.55
CA PRO A 32 3.86 19.82 -4.47
C PRO A 32 2.90 19.52 -5.63
N ARG A 33 3.44 19.38 -6.85
CA ARG A 33 2.63 19.05 -8.04
C ARG A 33 2.05 17.62 -8.00
N LEU A 34 2.70 16.71 -7.26
CA LEU A 34 2.29 15.33 -7.12
C LEU A 34 1.32 15.16 -5.95
N ALA A 35 1.63 15.75 -4.79
CA ALA A 35 0.90 15.54 -3.55
C ALA A 35 -0.62 15.75 -3.70
N GLY A 36 -1.04 16.81 -4.40
CA GLY A 36 -2.46 17.10 -4.65
C GLY A 36 -3.15 16.22 -5.70
N SER A 37 -2.40 15.36 -6.38
CA SER A 37 -2.94 14.48 -7.46
C SER A 37 -2.99 13.00 -7.09
N LEU A 38 -2.32 12.60 -6.00
CA LEU A 38 -2.29 11.22 -5.53
C LEU A 38 -3.64 10.80 -4.94
N LYS A 39 -4.03 9.56 -5.21
CA LYS A 39 -5.22 8.92 -4.63
C LYS A 39 -4.81 7.68 -3.85
N PRO A 40 -5.47 7.34 -2.74
CA PRO A 40 -5.19 6.13 -1.97
C PRO A 40 -5.12 4.87 -2.84
N GLY A 41 -4.07 4.07 -2.64
CA GLY A 41 -3.81 2.84 -3.42
C GLY A 41 -2.99 3.04 -4.70
N GLN A 42 -2.74 4.27 -5.14
CA GLN A 42 -1.77 4.54 -6.21
C GLN A 42 -0.33 4.40 -5.69
N PHE A 43 0.64 4.45 -6.60
CA PHE A 43 2.06 4.34 -6.29
C PHE A 43 2.89 5.39 -7.03
N VAL A 44 4.16 5.50 -6.65
CA VAL A 44 5.17 6.32 -7.31
C VAL A 44 6.40 5.48 -7.64
N ASN A 45 7.10 5.80 -8.72
CA ASN A 45 8.35 5.14 -9.12
C ASN A 45 9.53 6.09 -8.88
N LEU A 46 10.34 5.85 -7.85
CA LEU A 46 11.48 6.67 -7.49
C LEU A 46 12.73 6.26 -8.29
N ALA A 47 13.50 7.23 -8.74
CA ALA A 47 14.83 6.95 -9.29
C ALA A 47 15.77 6.47 -8.17
N VAL A 48 16.59 5.46 -8.47
CA VAL A 48 17.61 4.96 -7.54
C VAL A 48 18.72 6.01 -7.39
N PRO A 49 18.96 6.53 -6.19
CA PRO A 49 19.96 7.58 -6.00
C PRO A 49 21.39 7.06 -6.21
N GLY A 50 22.25 7.93 -6.73
CA GLY A 50 23.70 7.69 -6.80
C GLY A 50 24.18 6.60 -7.74
N ASN A 51 23.30 6.02 -8.59
CA ASN A 51 23.69 4.99 -9.55
C ASN A 51 23.16 5.29 -10.96
N ALA A 52 23.97 5.91 -11.79
CA ALA A 52 23.61 6.23 -13.16
C ALA A 52 23.37 4.98 -14.06
N MET A 53 23.82 3.81 -13.63
CA MET A 53 23.60 2.53 -14.34
C MET A 53 22.31 1.85 -13.92
N SER A 54 21.64 2.28 -12.85
CA SER A 54 20.34 1.76 -12.44
C SER A 54 19.25 2.34 -13.32
N LEU A 55 18.89 1.59 -14.36
CA LEU A 55 17.83 1.98 -15.29
C LEU A 55 16.42 1.82 -14.70
N LEU A 56 16.26 0.90 -13.74
CA LEU A 56 14.97 0.63 -13.11
C LEU A 56 14.73 1.56 -11.92
N ARG A 57 13.51 2.02 -11.82
CA ARG A 57 13.02 2.80 -10.69
C ARG A 57 12.42 1.88 -9.62
N ILE A 58 12.24 2.39 -8.42
CA ILE A 58 11.65 1.66 -7.29
C ILE A 58 10.18 2.03 -7.21
N PRO A 59 9.23 1.11 -7.49
CA PRO A 59 7.81 1.35 -7.29
C PRO A 59 7.48 1.26 -5.81
N LEU A 60 6.92 2.31 -5.23
CA LEU A 60 6.55 2.39 -3.83
C LEU A 60 5.15 2.98 -3.67
N SER A 61 4.33 2.35 -2.85
CA SER A 61 3.10 2.94 -2.34
C SER A 61 3.43 4.05 -1.34
N PHE A 62 2.47 4.90 -1.05
CA PHE A 62 2.63 5.97 -0.07
C PHE A 62 1.69 5.77 1.12
N ALA A 63 2.10 6.24 2.28
CA ALA A 63 1.33 6.21 3.52
C ALA A 63 0.43 7.45 3.65
N SER A 64 0.90 8.62 3.18
CA SER A 64 0.13 9.86 3.17
C SER A 64 0.58 10.81 2.07
N ALA A 65 -0.33 11.71 1.68
CA ALA A 65 -0.04 12.87 0.83
C ALA A 65 -0.77 14.08 1.39
N ASP A 66 -0.04 15.18 1.59
CA ASP A 66 -0.56 16.45 2.10
C ASP A 66 -0.44 17.49 0.99
N ALA A 67 -1.58 17.84 0.38
CA ALA A 67 -1.64 18.78 -0.73
C ALA A 67 -1.27 20.20 -0.29
N ASP A 68 -1.60 20.60 0.94
CA ASP A 68 -1.36 21.95 1.45
C ASP A 68 0.13 22.18 1.75
N LYS A 69 0.80 21.16 2.32
CA LYS A 69 2.26 21.17 2.53
C LYS A 69 3.05 20.79 1.28
N GLY A 70 2.39 20.17 0.29
CA GLY A 70 3.03 19.65 -0.90
C GLY A 70 3.98 18.48 -0.61
N THR A 71 3.67 17.67 0.41
CA THR A 71 4.51 16.56 0.84
C THR A 71 3.85 15.20 0.60
N VAL A 72 4.68 14.18 0.39
CA VAL A 72 4.28 12.78 0.29
C VAL A 72 5.15 11.97 1.23
N GLU A 73 4.52 11.14 2.06
CA GLU A 73 5.18 10.21 2.97
C GLU A 73 5.12 8.79 2.40
N ILE A 74 6.27 8.16 2.31
CA ILE A 74 6.46 6.83 1.72
C ILE A 74 7.14 5.96 2.76
N TRP A 75 6.49 4.86 3.17
CA TRP A 75 7.15 3.87 3.99
C TRP A 75 7.67 2.74 3.11
N TYR A 76 8.88 2.30 3.33
CA TYR A 76 9.50 1.24 2.53
C TYR A 76 10.42 0.36 3.37
N ALA A 77 10.51 -0.91 2.98
CA ALA A 77 11.47 -1.84 3.55
C ALA A 77 12.78 -1.82 2.75
N VAL A 78 13.90 -1.99 3.45
CA VAL A 78 15.21 -2.16 2.83
C VAL A 78 15.37 -3.64 2.46
N VAL A 79 15.14 -3.95 1.18
CA VAL A 79 15.15 -5.33 0.66
C VAL A 79 16.19 -5.58 -0.43
N GLY A 80 16.94 -4.54 -0.83
CA GLY A 80 17.95 -4.65 -1.86
C GLY A 80 18.67 -3.34 -2.11
N GLU A 81 19.66 -3.35 -3.03
CA GLU A 81 20.57 -2.22 -3.30
C GLU A 81 19.82 -0.89 -3.53
N GLY A 82 18.72 -0.91 -4.27
CA GLY A 82 17.96 0.32 -4.56
C GLY A 82 17.38 0.96 -3.31
N THR A 83 16.71 0.17 -2.45
CA THR A 83 16.13 0.65 -1.19
C THR A 83 17.19 0.95 -0.13
N GLU A 84 18.34 0.24 -0.14
CA GLU A 84 19.49 0.55 0.69
C GLU A 84 20.07 1.94 0.34
N ARG A 85 20.25 2.23 -0.95
CA ARG A 85 20.67 3.56 -1.40
C ARG A 85 19.64 4.64 -1.06
N LEU A 86 18.35 4.32 -1.17
CA LEU A 86 17.27 5.23 -0.79
C LEU A 86 17.36 5.57 0.70
N SER A 87 17.66 4.60 1.59
CA SER A 87 17.78 4.81 3.03
C SER A 87 18.94 5.73 3.44
N GLN A 88 19.89 5.95 2.53
CA GLN A 88 21.04 6.83 2.75
C GLN A 88 20.78 8.29 2.30
N MET A 89 19.65 8.58 1.65
CA MET A 89 19.32 9.94 1.24
C MET A 89 19.09 10.83 2.47
N GLN A 90 19.77 11.97 2.48
CA GLN A 90 19.68 12.94 3.56
C GLN A 90 18.66 14.05 3.26
N PRO A 91 18.10 14.72 4.27
CA PRO A 91 17.31 15.93 4.07
C PRO A 91 18.02 16.93 3.15
N GLY A 92 17.28 17.51 2.20
CA GLY A 92 17.81 18.39 1.15
C GLY A 92 18.33 17.66 -0.10
N SER A 93 18.51 16.34 -0.08
CA SER A 93 18.82 15.55 -1.29
C SER A 93 17.70 15.66 -2.31
N THR A 94 18.03 15.69 -3.59
CA THR A 94 17.06 15.76 -4.69
C THR A 94 17.13 14.54 -5.59
N SER A 95 16.00 14.14 -6.16
CA SER A 95 15.91 13.09 -7.17
C SER A 95 14.61 13.26 -7.95
N THR A 96 14.28 12.27 -8.78
CA THR A 96 13.07 12.27 -9.60
C THR A 96 12.20 11.04 -9.33
N LEU A 97 10.90 11.21 -9.56
CA LEU A 97 9.95 10.10 -9.55
C LEU A 97 8.97 10.20 -10.73
N LEU A 98 8.41 9.07 -11.12
CA LEU A 98 7.27 9.00 -12.02
C LEU A 98 6.00 8.75 -11.19
N GLY A 99 4.95 9.52 -11.41
CA GLY A 99 3.67 9.37 -10.72
C GLY A 99 2.61 10.38 -11.16
N PRO A 100 1.37 10.26 -10.67
CA PRO A 100 0.82 9.07 -10.00
C PRO A 100 0.82 7.85 -10.92
N GLY A 101 1.06 6.66 -10.37
CA GLY A 101 0.99 5.41 -11.10
C GLY A 101 -0.23 4.59 -10.69
N GLY A 102 -0.84 3.93 -11.68
CA GLY A 102 -1.90 2.96 -11.44
C GLY A 102 -3.24 3.51 -11.02
N HIS A 103 -4.09 2.57 -10.59
CA HIS A 103 -5.45 2.78 -10.12
C HIS A 103 -5.51 2.50 -8.61
N GLY A 104 -6.13 3.39 -7.85
CA GLY A 104 -6.28 3.27 -6.40
C GLY A 104 -7.48 2.41 -5.97
N TRP A 105 -7.76 2.41 -4.66
CA TRP A 105 -8.90 1.74 -4.07
C TRP A 105 -10.22 2.27 -4.60
N THR A 106 -11.21 1.37 -4.74
CA THR A 106 -12.56 1.71 -5.20
C THR A 106 -13.57 1.29 -4.14
N VAL A 107 -13.74 2.14 -3.13
CA VAL A 107 -14.72 1.89 -2.06
C VAL A 107 -16.12 1.85 -2.67
N PRO A 108 -16.90 0.77 -2.46
CA PRO A 108 -18.25 0.67 -3.01
C PRO A 108 -19.17 1.78 -2.52
N GLU A 109 -20.07 2.23 -3.40
CA GLU A 109 -21.11 3.19 -3.02
C GLU A 109 -22.01 2.59 -1.92
N GLY A 110 -22.29 3.37 -0.88
CA GLY A 110 -23.09 2.93 0.26
C GLY A 110 -22.34 2.06 1.27
N CYS A 111 -21.02 1.86 1.11
CA CYS A 111 -20.19 1.19 2.13
C CYS A 111 -20.32 1.90 3.47
N LYS A 112 -20.62 1.15 4.53
CA LYS A 112 -20.76 1.65 5.90
C LYS A 112 -19.62 1.22 6.78
N LYS A 113 -19.06 0.04 6.54
CA LYS A 113 -17.98 -0.49 7.34
C LYS A 113 -17.01 -1.32 6.50
N ALA A 114 -15.72 -1.03 6.66
CA ALA A 114 -14.62 -1.73 6.00
C ALA A 114 -13.77 -2.53 6.98
N LEU A 115 -13.17 -3.63 6.51
CA LEU A 115 -12.05 -4.31 7.17
C LEU A 115 -10.79 -4.07 6.36
N LEU A 116 -9.76 -3.55 7.01
CA LEU A 116 -8.45 -3.27 6.42
C LEU A 116 -7.44 -4.30 6.94
N VAL A 117 -6.73 -4.97 6.02
CA VAL A 117 -5.76 -6.00 6.40
C VAL A 117 -4.41 -5.69 5.77
N GLY A 118 -3.42 -5.34 6.59
CA GLY A 118 -2.07 -5.00 6.17
C GLY A 118 -1.02 -5.97 6.71
N GLY A 119 -0.11 -6.45 5.86
CA GLY A 119 1.00 -7.33 6.28
C GLY A 119 2.36 -6.75 5.94
N GLY A 120 3.24 -6.59 6.95
CA GLY A 120 4.58 -6.03 6.78
C GLY A 120 4.53 -4.67 6.08
N ILE A 121 5.33 -4.49 5.02
CA ILE A 121 5.37 -3.23 4.27
C ILE A 121 4.13 -3.01 3.37
N GLY A 122 3.14 -3.90 3.39
CA GLY A 122 1.83 -3.66 2.80
C GLY A 122 0.92 -2.72 3.63
N VAL A 123 1.33 -2.29 4.81
CA VAL A 123 0.60 -1.36 5.67
C VAL A 123 0.38 0.03 5.05
N PRO A 124 1.35 0.71 4.43
CA PRO A 124 1.20 2.07 3.91
C PRO A 124 0.00 2.32 3.00
N PRO A 125 -0.23 1.53 1.92
CA PRO A 125 -1.37 1.76 1.03
C PRO A 125 -2.72 1.54 1.72
N VAL A 126 -2.78 0.68 2.73
CA VAL A 126 -3.98 0.42 3.54
C VAL A 126 -4.21 1.56 4.55
N LEU A 127 -3.13 2.10 5.13
CA LEU A 127 -3.20 3.26 6.03
C LEU A 127 -3.67 4.52 5.28
N CYS A 128 -3.20 4.70 4.06
CA CYS A 128 -3.68 5.80 3.22
C CYS A 128 -5.20 5.70 2.97
N LEU A 129 -5.71 4.49 2.71
CA LEU A 129 -7.15 4.24 2.60
C LEU A 129 -7.89 4.49 3.93
N ALA A 130 -7.34 4.07 5.07
CA ALA A 130 -7.94 4.30 6.38
C ALA A 130 -8.25 5.78 6.63
N ARG A 131 -7.30 6.66 6.28
CA ARG A 131 -7.46 8.11 6.39
C ARG A 131 -8.56 8.66 5.47
N ASP A 132 -8.69 8.11 4.27
CA ASP A 132 -9.74 8.47 3.31
C ASP A 132 -11.13 8.01 3.79
N LEU A 133 -11.25 6.80 4.31
CA LEU A 133 -12.47 6.27 4.92
C LEU A 133 -12.91 7.13 6.10
N ALA A 134 -11.98 7.47 7.00
CA ALA A 134 -12.25 8.35 8.13
C ALA A 134 -12.79 9.72 7.69
N SER A 135 -12.16 10.33 6.69
CA SER A 135 -12.60 11.63 6.15
C SER A 135 -13.98 11.55 5.50
N SER A 136 -14.35 10.37 4.99
CA SER A 136 -15.65 10.08 4.39
C SER A 136 -16.71 9.60 5.39
N GLY A 137 -16.36 9.49 6.68
CA GLY A 137 -17.27 9.04 7.75
C GLY A 137 -17.61 7.54 7.66
N ILE A 138 -16.80 6.74 6.98
CA ILE A 138 -16.96 5.28 6.87
C ILE A 138 -16.21 4.62 8.02
N ALA A 139 -16.91 3.79 8.81
CA ALA A 139 -16.30 3.05 9.91
C ALA A 139 -15.35 1.96 9.38
N PHE A 140 -14.25 1.68 10.08
CA PHE A 140 -13.35 0.59 9.71
C PHE A 140 -12.67 -0.04 10.93
N ASP A 141 -12.39 -1.32 10.81
CA ASP A 141 -11.52 -2.08 11.71
C ASP A 141 -10.27 -2.52 10.93
N VAL A 142 -9.19 -2.80 11.65
CA VAL A 142 -7.89 -3.11 11.06
C VAL A 142 -7.31 -4.39 11.65
N CYS A 143 -6.71 -5.23 10.80
CA CYS A 143 -5.80 -6.31 11.21
C CYS A 143 -4.43 -6.05 10.62
N VAL A 144 -3.40 -5.95 11.46
CA VAL A 144 -2.00 -5.73 11.05
C VAL A 144 -1.17 -6.93 11.40
N GLY A 145 -0.37 -7.42 10.45
CA GLY A 145 0.57 -8.52 10.65
C GLY A 145 2.01 -8.13 10.39
N ALA A 146 2.92 -8.66 11.20
CA ALA A 146 4.37 -8.54 11.02
C ALA A 146 5.08 -9.82 11.46
N ALA A 147 6.35 -10.00 11.10
CA ALA A 147 7.15 -11.12 11.58
C ALA A 147 7.37 -11.06 13.10
N SER A 148 7.61 -9.86 13.63
CA SER A 148 7.85 -9.61 15.06
C SER A 148 7.35 -8.21 15.47
N ALA A 149 7.32 -7.94 16.77
CA ALA A 149 7.00 -6.63 17.32
C ALA A 149 7.94 -5.53 16.80
N ASP A 150 9.24 -5.83 16.64
CA ASP A 150 10.25 -4.86 16.18
C ASP A 150 10.07 -4.44 14.71
N SER A 151 9.39 -5.27 13.91
CA SER A 151 9.07 -4.99 12.50
C SER A 151 7.64 -4.46 12.30
N MET A 152 6.86 -4.30 13.38
CA MET A 152 5.49 -3.82 13.32
C MET A 152 5.45 -2.31 13.03
N VAL A 153 4.58 -1.91 12.09
CA VAL A 153 4.34 -0.51 11.74
C VAL A 153 2.84 -0.23 11.62
N GLY A 154 2.44 1.03 11.82
CA GLY A 154 1.11 1.53 11.49
C GLY A 154 0.06 1.42 12.60
N VAL A 155 0.34 0.75 13.71
CA VAL A 155 -0.65 0.52 14.79
C VAL A 155 -1.14 1.84 15.39
N GLU A 156 -0.21 2.74 15.70
CA GLU A 156 -0.54 4.06 16.27
C GLU A 156 -1.26 4.92 15.25
N GLU A 157 -0.84 4.89 14.00
CA GLU A 157 -1.41 5.67 12.91
C GLU A 157 -2.83 5.22 12.56
N PHE A 158 -3.13 3.92 12.61
CA PHE A 158 -4.50 3.42 12.43
C PHE A 158 -5.41 3.84 13.58
N ASN A 159 -4.93 3.79 14.82
CA ASN A 159 -5.68 4.30 15.97
C ASN A 159 -5.92 5.81 15.84
N ALA A 160 -4.90 6.58 15.45
CA ALA A 160 -5.02 8.02 15.20
C ALA A 160 -5.96 8.35 14.03
N ALA A 161 -6.06 7.49 13.03
CA ALA A 161 -7.02 7.61 11.94
C ALA A 161 -8.47 7.27 12.34
N GLY A 162 -8.70 6.77 13.56
CA GLY A 162 -10.06 6.51 14.09
C GLY A 162 -10.57 5.09 13.82
N ALA A 163 -9.67 4.10 13.69
CA ALA A 163 -10.05 2.70 13.62
C ALA A 163 -10.89 2.27 14.83
N GLY A 164 -11.98 1.53 14.60
CA GLY A 164 -12.81 0.99 15.67
C GLY A 164 -12.09 -0.10 16.47
N LYS A 165 -11.36 -0.97 15.76
CA LYS A 165 -10.47 -1.99 16.33
C LYS A 165 -9.17 -2.01 15.54
N VAL A 166 -8.04 -2.19 16.24
CA VAL A 166 -6.75 -2.51 15.63
C VAL A 166 -6.26 -3.81 16.24
N LEU A 167 -6.35 -4.90 15.48
CA LEU A 167 -5.88 -6.21 15.89
C LEU A 167 -4.48 -6.43 15.33
N VAL A 168 -3.55 -6.80 16.19
CA VAL A 168 -2.14 -7.04 15.89
C VAL A 168 -1.87 -8.53 15.93
N ALA A 169 -1.11 -9.03 14.96
CA ALA A 169 -0.59 -10.39 14.94
C ALA A 169 0.90 -10.40 14.60
N THR A 170 1.68 -11.24 15.27
CA THR A 170 3.09 -11.46 14.94
C THR A 170 3.36 -12.95 14.78
N ASP A 171 4.18 -13.27 13.76
CA ASP A 171 4.49 -14.68 13.44
C ASP A 171 5.20 -15.37 14.60
N ASP A 172 6.04 -14.63 15.34
CA ASP A 172 6.81 -15.12 16.50
C ASP A 172 6.07 -14.99 17.84
N GLY A 173 4.87 -14.37 17.86
CA GLY A 173 4.08 -14.16 19.08
C GLY A 173 4.60 -13.08 20.01
N SER A 174 5.54 -12.22 19.57
CA SER A 174 6.12 -11.14 20.39
C SER A 174 5.14 -10.00 20.66
N ALA A 175 4.06 -9.86 19.85
CA ALA A 175 2.99 -8.90 20.09
C ALA A 175 1.65 -9.40 19.54
N GLY A 176 0.56 -9.15 20.29
CA GLY A 176 -0.80 -9.46 19.87
C GLY A 176 -1.10 -10.94 19.70
N TYR A 177 -1.80 -11.29 18.62
CA TYR A 177 -2.09 -12.69 18.27
C TYR A 177 -0.82 -13.40 17.78
N HIS A 178 -0.53 -14.58 18.31
CA HIS A 178 0.59 -15.40 17.84
C HIS A 178 0.18 -16.15 16.57
N GLY A 179 0.67 -15.72 15.44
CA GLY A 179 0.35 -16.25 14.12
C GLY A 179 0.08 -15.18 13.10
N PHE A 180 -0.69 -15.51 12.07
CA PHE A 180 -0.93 -14.59 10.95
C PHE A 180 -2.16 -13.70 11.19
N CYS A 181 -2.10 -12.46 10.75
CA CYS A 181 -3.22 -11.51 10.84
C CYS A 181 -4.47 -11.97 10.06
N THR A 182 -4.33 -12.96 9.19
CA THR A 182 -5.45 -13.61 8.47
C THR A 182 -6.42 -14.30 9.39
N ASP A 183 -5.98 -14.81 10.55
CA ASP A 183 -6.83 -15.56 11.47
C ASP A 183 -7.80 -14.62 12.21
N PRO A 184 -7.33 -13.56 12.92
CA PRO A 184 -8.25 -12.58 13.49
C PRO A 184 -9.08 -11.83 12.43
N ALA A 185 -8.56 -11.64 11.20
CA ALA A 185 -9.36 -11.07 10.11
C ALA A 185 -10.52 -11.99 9.70
N ALA A 186 -10.29 -13.30 9.61
CA ALA A 186 -11.33 -14.29 9.31
C ALA A 186 -12.40 -14.35 10.43
N GLU A 187 -12.01 -14.24 11.69
CA GLU A 187 -12.94 -14.19 12.82
C GLU A 187 -13.84 -12.94 12.74
N LEU A 188 -13.27 -11.77 12.44
CA LEU A 188 -14.05 -10.56 12.26
C LEU A 188 -15.02 -10.67 11.07
N LEU A 189 -14.59 -11.22 9.95
CA LEU A 189 -15.42 -11.42 8.77
C LEU A 189 -16.55 -12.42 9.04
N ALA A 190 -16.27 -13.51 9.73
CA ALA A 190 -17.26 -14.50 10.14
C ALA A 190 -18.33 -13.92 11.09
N ALA A 191 -17.96 -12.96 11.93
CA ALA A 191 -18.90 -12.24 12.78
C ALA A 191 -19.81 -11.28 11.99
N GLY A 192 -19.44 -10.93 10.73
CA GLY A 192 -20.23 -10.16 9.80
C GLY A 192 -20.18 -8.64 10.00
N GLY A 193 -20.88 -7.93 9.14
CA GLY A 193 -21.05 -6.49 9.23
C GLY A 193 -20.02 -5.66 8.46
N TYR A 194 -19.23 -6.27 7.59
CA TYR A 194 -18.31 -5.58 6.68
C TYR A 194 -18.83 -5.61 5.24
N ASP A 195 -18.91 -4.45 4.63
CA ASP A 195 -19.32 -4.29 3.23
C ASP A 195 -18.12 -4.39 2.27
N TYR A 196 -16.94 -4.01 2.77
CA TYR A 196 -15.73 -3.87 2.00
C TYR A 196 -14.50 -4.37 2.75
N VAL A 197 -13.60 -5.03 2.03
CA VAL A 197 -12.31 -5.51 2.54
C VAL A 197 -11.19 -4.99 1.64
N ALA A 198 -10.18 -4.37 2.21
CA ALA A 198 -8.98 -3.96 1.50
C ALA A 198 -7.76 -4.64 2.10
N THR A 199 -6.93 -5.26 1.25
CA THR A 199 -5.75 -5.97 1.74
C THR A 199 -4.50 -5.67 0.92
N CYS A 200 -3.35 -5.56 1.60
CA CYS A 200 -2.03 -5.44 0.99
C CYS A 200 -0.98 -6.13 1.86
N GLY A 201 -0.08 -6.87 1.23
CA GLY A 201 0.99 -7.61 1.88
C GLY A 201 1.40 -8.86 1.10
N PRO A 202 1.97 -9.88 1.75
CA PRO A 202 2.36 -11.13 1.09
C PRO A 202 1.21 -11.79 0.34
N SER A 203 1.46 -12.27 -0.88
CA SER A 203 0.42 -12.91 -1.72
C SER A 203 -0.37 -14.03 -1.01
N PRO A 204 0.25 -14.93 -0.21
CA PRO A 204 -0.51 -15.94 0.53
C PRO A 204 -1.49 -15.33 1.55
N MET A 205 -1.10 -14.22 2.21
CA MET A 205 -1.96 -13.48 3.14
C MET A 205 -3.17 -12.90 2.41
N MET A 206 -2.93 -12.14 1.35
CA MET A 206 -4.00 -11.49 0.57
C MET A 206 -4.98 -12.51 0.00
N LYS A 207 -4.48 -13.66 -0.49
CA LYS A 207 -5.31 -14.76 -0.98
C LYS A 207 -6.23 -15.33 0.08
N LYS A 208 -5.73 -15.55 1.32
CA LYS A 208 -6.56 -16.00 2.45
C LYS A 208 -7.61 -14.98 2.84
N VAL A 209 -7.23 -13.68 2.91
CA VAL A 209 -8.17 -12.59 3.22
C VAL A 209 -9.27 -12.51 2.16
N ALA A 210 -8.92 -12.61 0.88
CA ALA A 210 -9.88 -12.60 -0.21
C ALA A 210 -10.87 -13.77 -0.14
N ALA A 211 -10.41 -14.97 0.22
CA ALA A 211 -11.27 -16.14 0.42
C ALA A 211 -12.25 -15.92 1.59
N SER A 212 -11.76 -15.45 2.74
CA SER A 212 -12.60 -15.16 3.90
C SER A 212 -13.62 -14.04 3.62
N ALA A 213 -13.23 -13.02 2.84
CA ALA A 213 -14.15 -11.97 2.42
C ALA A 213 -15.26 -12.50 1.50
N ALA A 214 -14.92 -13.38 0.56
CA ALA A 214 -15.89 -14.03 -0.33
C ALA A 214 -16.88 -14.89 0.46
N ASP A 215 -16.40 -15.67 1.43
CA ASP A 215 -17.24 -16.51 2.30
C ASP A 215 -18.20 -15.63 3.15
N ALA A 216 -17.77 -14.44 3.54
CA ALA A 216 -18.58 -13.45 4.26
C ALA A 216 -19.49 -12.60 3.35
N GLY A 217 -19.39 -12.73 2.03
CA GLY A 217 -20.15 -11.93 1.05
C GLY A 217 -19.71 -10.46 0.95
N ALA A 218 -18.51 -10.12 1.44
CA ALA A 218 -17.94 -8.77 1.37
C ALA A 218 -17.14 -8.57 0.07
N PHE A 219 -17.27 -7.37 -0.55
CA PHE A 219 -16.42 -7.02 -1.69
C PHE A 219 -14.98 -6.82 -1.23
N CYS A 220 -14.03 -7.46 -1.91
CA CYS A 220 -12.62 -7.43 -1.54
C CYS A 220 -11.74 -6.87 -2.67
N GLU A 221 -10.87 -5.94 -2.35
CA GLU A 221 -9.78 -5.49 -3.20
C GLU A 221 -8.41 -5.83 -2.59
N ALA A 222 -7.45 -6.17 -3.45
CA ALA A 222 -6.08 -6.44 -3.06
C ALA A 222 -5.11 -5.55 -3.84
N SER A 223 -4.16 -4.93 -3.14
CA SER A 223 -3.08 -4.18 -3.76
C SER A 223 -1.89 -5.11 -4.01
N LEU A 224 -1.69 -5.47 -5.28
CA LEU A 224 -0.73 -6.48 -5.69
C LEU A 224 0.65 -5.88 -5.99
N GLU A 225 1.68 -6.44 -5.40
CA GLU A 225 3.05 -6.14 -5.75
C GLU A 225 3.48 -6.94 -6.99
N ARG A 226 4.08 -6.25 -7.95
CA ARG A 226 4.68 -6.85 -9.16
C ARG A 226 5.97 -6.12 -9.51
N MET A 227 6.94 -6.88 -10.03
CA MET A 227 8.13 -6.27 -10.60
C MET A 227 7.73 -5.28 -11.68
N MET A 228 8.27 -4.08 -11.64
CA MET A 228 8.01 -3.03 -12.62
C MET A 228 9.30 -2.57 -13.25
N SER A 229 9.33 -2.53 -14.60
CA SER A 229 10.43 -1.92 -15.33
C SER A 229 10.10 -0.49 -15.72
N CYS A 230 9.07 -0.26 -16.56
CA CYS A 230 8.74 1.09 -17.01
C CYS A 230 7.82 1.86 -16.04
N GLY A 231 6.86 1.19 -15.41
CA GLY A 231 5.87 1.79 -14.48
C GLY A 231 4.75 2.61 -15.15
N PHE A 232 4.68 2.64 -16.50
CA PHE A 232 3.69 3.42 -17.25
C PHE A 232 3.05 2.68 -18.44
N GLY A 233 3.04 1.34 -18.40
CA GLY A 233 2.28 0.52 -19.35
C GLY A 233 2.99 0.12 -20.65
N ALA A 234 4.27 0.43 -20.84
CA ALA A 234 4.96 0.17 -22.11
C ALA A 234 5.56 -1.24 -22.22
N CYS A 235 6.02 -1.87 -21.12
CA CYS A 235 6.86 -3.07 -21.17
C CYS A 235 6.15 -4.37 -20.79
N ALA A 236 4.95 -4.33 -20.22
CA ALA A 236 4.16 -5.47 -19.74
C ALA A 236 4.83 -6.35 -18.65
N THR A 237 5.97 -5.93 -18.07
CA THR A 237 6.68 -6.70 -17.02
C THR A 237 5.79 -6.93 -15.79
N CYS A 238 4.95 -5.96 -15.43
CA CYS A 238 4.07 -6.01 -14.24
C CYS A 238 2.71 -6.68 -14.52
N ALA A 239 2.66 -7.64 -15.43
CA ALA A 239 1.42 -8.31 -15.80
C ALA A 239 0.85 -9.14 -14.65
N VAL A 240 -0.47 -9.02 -14.44
CA VAL A 240 -1.28 -9.81 -13.52
C VAL A 240 -2.28 -10.59 -14.33
N GLU A 241 -2.39 -11.89 -14.07
CA GLU A 241 -3.40 -12.74 -14.68
C GLU A 241 -4.73 -12.55 -13.96
N THR A 242 -5.74 -12.13 -14.72
CA THR A 242 -7.11 -11.96 -14.23
C THR A 242 -8.09 -12.74 -15.09
N VAL A 243 -9.32 -12.93 -14.60
CA VAL A 243 -10.39 -13.55 -15.40
C VAL A 243 -10.72 -12.78 -16.68
N ASP A 244 -10.36 -11.47 -16.72
CA ASP A 244 -10.51 -10.60 -17.88
C ASP A 244 -9.24 -10.56 -18.77
N GLY A 245 -8.30 -11.51 -18.59
CA GLY A 245 -7.01 -11.59 -19.28
C GLY A 245 -5.88 -10.88 -18.52
N MET A 246 -4.73 -10.74 -19.19
CA MET A 246 -3.53 -10.11 -18.61
C MET A 246 -3.72 -8.60 -18.46
N LYS A 247 -3.46 -8.08 -17.27
CA LYS A 247 -3.56 -6.65 -16.92
C LYS A 247 -2.23 -6.15 -16.36
N GLY A 248 -1.77 -4.99 -16.81
CA GLY A 248 -0.56 -4.37 -16.23
C GLY A 248 -0.87 -3.72 -14.89
N ALA A 249 -0.20 -4.14 -13.80
CA ALA A 249 -0.39 -3.57 -12.48
C ALA A 249 -0.12 -2.06 -12.43
N CYS A 250 0.80 -1.57 -13.25
CA CYS A 250 1.11 -0.14 -13.32
C CYS A 250 0.02 0.73 -13.97
N MET A 251 -0.94 0.12 -14.67
CA MET A 251 -2.02 0.84 -15.38
C MET A 251 -3.40 0.49 -14.84
N CYS A 252 -3.67 -0.82 -14.65
CA CYS A 252 -4.99 -1.32 -14.21
C CYS A 252 -5.05 -1.62 -12.71
N GLY A 253 -3.88 -1.75 -12.05
CA GLY A 253 -3.68 -1.92 -10.63
C GLY A 253 -2.94 -0.72 -10.05
N PRO A 254 -2.21 -0.86 -8.92
CA PRO A 254 -1.91 -2.12 -8.22
C PRO A 254 -3.11 -2.74 -7.51
N VAL A 255 -4.18 -1.96 -7.30
CA VAL A 255 -5.41 -2.42 -6.64
C VAL A 255 -6.30 -3.15 -7.64
N PHE A 256 -6.67 -4.38 -7.31
CA PHE A 256 -7.55 -5.23 -8.12
C PHE A 256 -8.70 -5.77 -7.29
N ASP A 257 -9.85 -5.93 -7.92
CA ASP A 257 -10.92 -6.78 -7.42
C ASP A 257 -10.37 -8.20 -7.20
N ALA A 258 -10.33 -8.64 -5.94
CA ALA A 258 -9.71 -9.90 -5.55
C ALA A 258 -10.38 -11.12 -6.20
N SER A 259 -11.68 -11.03 -6.51
CA SER A 259 -12.42 -12.10 -7.20
C SER A 259 -11.99 -12.30 -8.65
N LYS A 260 -11.29 -11.31 -9.23
CA LYS A 260 -10.81 -11.36 -10.61
C LYS A 260 -9.36 -11.81 -10.74
N VAL A 261 -8.61 -11.89 -9.66
CA VAL A 261 -7.20 -12.30 -9.67
C VAL A 261 -7.09 -13.82 -9.79
N VAL A 262 -6.43 -14.31 -10.84
CA VAL A 262 -6.20 -15.75 -11.08
C VAL A 262 -4.87 -16.18 -10.46
N ALA A 263 -3.79 -15.45 -10.73
CA ALA A 263 -2.45 -15.72 -10.21
C ALA A 263 -2.01 -14.61 -9.24
N TRP A 264 -1.86 -15.01 -7.98
CA TRP A 264 -1.51 -14.14 -6.86
C TRP A 264 0.01 -13.92 -6.73
#